data_0f9cf949a56f5bf1b6830614114c20c1
#
_entry.id   0f9cf949a56f5bf1b6830614114c20c1
#
_cell.length_a   1.000
_cell.length_b   1.000
_cell.length_c   1.000
_cell.angle_alpha   90.00
_cell.angle_beta   90.00
_cell.angle_gamma   90.00
#
_symmetry.space_group_name_H-M   'P 1'
#
loop_
_entity.id
_entity.type
_entity.pdbx_description
1 polymer ?
#
loop_
_entity_poly.entity_id
_entity_poly.type
_entity_poly.pdbx_seq_one_letter_code
_entity_poly.pdbx_strand_id
1 'polypeptide(L)'
;PEDESLIHTALRETHEELGIPASQIRVIGSLTPLNTISLYDVLPVLAMIDPDYRLALSPDEVAQAFEVPLSHVLDPAHHIALTLPRAGKRHTIYWIPWGNSFIWGATAGMLRNFYRFMLA
;
A
#
# COMPACT_ATOMS: atom_id res chain seq x y z
N PRO A 1 -0.38 1.51 21.55
CA PRO A 1 -1.01 2.29 22.63
C PRO A 1 -0.64 3.77 22.61
N GLU A 2 0.52 4.13 22.09
CA GLU A 2 0.88 5.54 21.94
C GLU A 2 0.22 6.19 20.73
N ASP A 3 -0.27 5.40 19.78
CA ASP A 3 -0.90 5.93 18.59
C ASP A 3 -2.39 6.15 18.83
N GLU A 4 -2.87 7.36 18.55
CA GLU A 4 -4.26 7.75 18.77
C GLU A 4 -5.22 7.12 17.78
N SER A 5 -4.71 6.68 16.61
CA SER A 5 -5.54 6.12 15.55
C SER A 5 -4.68 5.31 14.60
N LEU A 6 -5.34 4.56 13.70
CA LEU A 6 -4.63 3.81 12.66
C LEU A 6 -3.93 4.75 11.67
N ILE A 7 -4.49 5.93 11.43
CA ILE A 7 -3.85 6.94 10.58
C ILE A 7 -2.57 7.44 11.24
N HIS A 8 -2.61 7.70 12.54
CA HIS A 8 -1.42 8.11 13.30
C HIS A 8 -0.34 7.03 13.23
N THR A 9 -0.74 5.76 13.36
CA THR A 9 0.19 4.63 13.22
C THR A 9 0.85 4.62 11.85
N ALA A 10 0.07 4.81 10.78
CA ALA A 10 0.60 4.82 9.42
C ALA A 10 1.63 5.95 9.23
N LEU A 11 1.35 7.13 9.76
CA LEU A 11 2.28 8.26 9.67
C LEU A 11 3.56 8.00 10.46
N ARG A 12 3.44 7.43 11.65
CA ARG A 12 4.59 7.11 12.49
C ARG A 12 5.49 6.07 11.81
N GLU A 13 4.89 5.00 11.30
CA GLU A 13 5.66 3.94 10.64
C GLU A 13 6.31 4.43 9.35
N THR A 14 5.65 5.30 8.61
CA THR A 14 6.24 5.92 7.41
C THR A 14 7.49 6.71 7.76
N HIS A 15 7.45 7.44 8.87
CA HIS A 15 8.62 8.19 9.33
C HIS A 15 9.75 7.25 9.76
N GLU A 16 9.41 6.19 10.51
CA GLU A 16 10.40 5.23 10.99
C GLU A 16 11.05 4.44 9.86
N GLU A 17 10.26 4.02 8.89
CA GLU A 17 10.74 3.12 7.82
C GLU A 17 11.35 3.87 6.64
N LEU A 18 10.77 5.00 6.25
CA LEU A 18 11.17 5.74 5.06
C LEU A 18 11.83 7.08 5.34
N GLY A 19 11.76 7.57 6.57
CA GLY A 19 12.33 8.86 6.93
C GLY A 19 11.49 10.06 6.50
N ILE A 20 10.24 9.84 6.12
CA ILE A 20 9.35 10.94 5.69
C ILE A 20 8.51 11.37 6.89
N PRO A 21 8.74 12.61 7.42
CA PRO A 21 8.00 13.06 8.60
C PRO A 21 6.55 13.44 8.25
N ALA A 22 5.70 13.43 9.26
CA ALA A 22 4.28 13.75 9.10
C ALA A 22 4.06 15.16 8.52
N SER A 23 4.98 16.08 8.75
CA SER A 23 4.90 17.44 8.22
C SER A 23 4.93 17.48 6.69
N GLN A 24 5.43 16.43 6.03
CA GLN A 24 5.49 16.35 4.58
C GLN A 24 4.38 15.48 4.00
N ILE A 25 3.46 15.00 4.83
CA ILE A 25 2.40 14.09 4.44
C ILE A 25 1.04 14.73 4.70
N ARG A 26 0.21 14.80 3.68
CA ARG A 26 -1.17 15.27 3.81
C ARG A 26 -2.11 14.09 3.56
N VAL A 27 -2.76 13.61 4.61
CA VAL A 27 -3.73 12.52 4.49
C VAL A 27 -4.95 13.02 3.73
N ILE A 28 -5.35 12.29 2.70
CA ILE A 28 -6.54 12.59 1.90
C ILE A 28 -7.74 11.85 2.44
N GLY A 29 -7.54 10.61 2.84
CA GLY A 29 -8.63 9.77 3.33
C GLY A 29 -8.18 8.33 3.45
N SER A 30 -9.15 7.43 3.59
CA SER A 30 -8.87 6.00 3.66
C SER A 30 -9.85 5.23 2.79
N LEU A 31 -9.43 4.04 2.38
CA LEU A 31 -10.27 3.13 1.64
C LEU A 31 -10.94 2.16 2.60
N THR A 32 -11.87 1.36 2.07
CA THR A 32 -12.50 0.29 2.84
C THR A 32 -11.44 -0.65 3.41
N PRO A 33 -11.52 -1.02 4.69
CA PRO A 33 -10.58 -1.98 5.26
C PRO A 33 -10.53 -3.28 4.49
N LEU A 34 -9.32 -3.83 4.38
CA LEU A 34 -9.05 -5.04 3.62
C LEU A 34 -8.68 -6.18 4.58
N ASN A 35 -9.36 -7.32 4.45
CA ASN A 35 -8.99 -8.53 5.17
C ASN A 35 -7.88 -9.23 4.40
N THR A 36 -6.74 -9.43 5.05
CA THR A 36 -5.64 -10.14 4.41
C THR A 36 -5.78 -11.64 4.63
N ILE A 37 -5.02 -12.40 3.83
CA ILE A 37 -4.96 -13.85 3.95
C ILE A 37 -4.42 -14.27 5.32
N SER A 38 -3.66 -13.39 5.98
CA SER A 38 -3.11 -13.61 7.32
C SER A 38 -4.11 -13.29 8.42
N LEU A 39 -5.36 -12.99 8.08
CA LEU A 39 -6.45 -12.66 9.01
C LEU A 39 -6.28 -11.33 9.73
N TYR A 40 -5.42 -10.45 9.23
CA TYR A 40 -5.31 -9.09 9.73
C TYR A 40 -6.19 -8.16 8.92
N ASP A 41 -6.83 -7.22 9.60
CA ASP A 41 -7.53 -6.13 8.95
C ASP A 41 -6.54 -5.01 8.67
N VAL A 42 -6.55 -4.52 7.44
CA VAL A 42 -5.67 -3.43 7.00
C VAL A 42 -6.51 -2.26 6.55
N LEU A 43 -6.23 -1.09 7.09
CA LEU A 43 -6.86 0.15 6.68
C LEU A 43 -5.93 0.89 5.71
N PRO A 44 -6.24 0.90 4.40
CA PRO A 44 -5.43 1.67 3.44
C PRO A 44 -5.66 3.15 3.64
N VAL A 45 -4.58 3.89 3.84
CA VAL A 45 -4.62 5.34 4.03
C VAL A 45 -4.02 6.00 2.79
N LEU A 46 -4.75 6.92 2.18
CA LEU A 46 -4.30 7.67 1.01
C LEU A 46 -3.76 9.02 1.46
N ALA A 47 -2.62 9.39 0.94
CA ALA A 47 -1.97 10.65 1.29
C ALA A 47 -1.19 11.22 0.11
N MET A 48 -1.00 12.53 0.15
CA MET A 48 -0.10 13.23 -0.75
C MET A 48 1.20 13.51 0.01
N ILE A 49 2.32 13.30 -0.66
CA ILE A 49 3.63 13.54 -0.07
C ILE A 49 4.27 14.74 -0.75
N ASP A 50 4.93 15.60 0.05
CA ASP A 50 5.67 16.74 -0.46
C ASP A 50 6.66 16.26 -1.54
N PRO A 51 6.69 16.88 -2.74
CA PRO A 51 7.63 16.47 -3.80
C PRO A 51 9.10 16.55 -3.39
N ASP A 52 9.42 17.36 -2.40
CA ASP A 52 10.79 17.54 -1.91
C ASP A 52 11.19 16.52 -0.85
N TYR A 53 10.39 15.48 -0.66
CA TYR A 53 10.70 14.47 0.36
C TYR A 53 12.04 13.81 0.09
N ARG A 54 12.70 13.40 1.18
CA ARG A 54 13.95 12.67 1.10
C ARG A 54 13.83 11.36 1.86
N LEU A 55 14.28 10.27 1.24
CA LEU A 55 14.23 8.96 1.87
C LEU A 55 15.41 8.78 2.82
N ALA A 56 15.12 8.20 3.98
CA ALA A 56 16.10 7.70 4.93
C ALA A 56 15.58 6.35 5.40
N LEU A 57 15.95 5.30 4.67
CA LEU A 57 15.39 3.98 4.89
C LEU A 57 15.94 3.33 6.15
N SER A 58 15.05 2.67 6.90
CA SER A 58 15.45 1.81 8.02
C SER A 58 16.09 0.55 7.44
N PRO A 59 17.40 0.30 7.66
CA PRO A 59 18.07 -0.81 6.99
C PRO A 59 17.57 -2.18 7.44
N ASP A 60 16.99 -2.28 8.64
CA ASP A 60 16.47 -3.54 9.15
C ASP A 60 15.08 -3.88 8.63
N GLU A 61 14.33 -2.87 8.17
CA GLU A 61 12.93 -3.03 7.79
C GLU A 61 12.68 -2.83 6.31
N VAL A 62 13.50 -2.00 5.65
CA VAL A 62 13.27 -1.61 4.25
C VAL A 62 14.54 -1.83 3.43
N ALA A 63 14.49 -2.77 2.51
CA ALA A 63 15.63 -3.05 1.63
C ALA A 63 15.76 -1.99 0.52
N GLN A 64 14.62 -1.54 -0.02
CA GLN A 64 14.60 -0.52 -1.06
C GLN A 64 13.23 0.15 -1.10
N ALA A 65 13.18 1.33 -1.68
CA ALA A 65 11.94 2.02 -1.98
C ALA A 65 12.00 2.51 -3.42
N PHE A 66 10.85 2.54 -4.09
CA PHE A 66 10.77 2.99 -5.47
C PHE A 66 9.42 3.66 -5.70
N GLU A 67 9.38 4.50 -6.73
CA GLU A 67 8.16 5.19 -7.14
C GLU A 67 7.59 4.52 -8.39
N VAL A 68 6.27 4.45 -8.46
CA VAL A 68 5.58 3.88 -9.61
C VAL A 68 4.54 4.90 -10.08
N PRO A 69 4.47 5.20 -11.38
CA PRO A 69 3.44 6.12 -11.88
C PRO A 69 2.04 5.65 -11.48
N LEU A 70 1.23 6.58 -11.00
CA LEU A 70 -0.14 6.25 -10.59
C LEU A 70 -0.93 5.67 -11.75
N SER A 71 -0.72 6.18 -12.97
CA SER A 71 -1.37 5.66 -14.18
C SER A 71 -1.04 4.19 -14.42
N HIS A 72 0.15 3.73 -14.01
CA HIS A 72 0.53 2.33 -14.16
C HIS A 72 -0.19 1.45 -13.15
N VAL A 73 -0.22 1.84 -11.88
CA VAL A 73 -0.84 1.01 -10.84
C VAL A 73 -2.36 1.00 -10.91
N LEU A 74 -2.97 2.02 -11.53
CA LEU A 74 -4.41 2.08 -11.70
C LEU A 74 -4.90 1.52 -13.04
N ASP A 75 -4.01 1.00 -13.88
CA ASP A 75 -4.38 0.35 -15.14
C ASP A 75 -4.64 -1.13 -14.88
N PRO A 76 -5.91 -1.59 -15.05
CA PRO A 76 -6.23 -3.00 -14.77
C PRO A 76 -5.50 -3.98 -15.67
N ALA A 77 -5.00 -3.54 -16.83
CA ALA A 77 -4.19 -4.39 -17.71
C ALA A 77 -2.89 -4.84 -17.05
N HIS A 78 -2.41 -4.10 -16.04
CA HIS A 78 -1.20 -4.44 -15.30
C HIS A 78 -1.47 -5.29 -14.06
N HIS A 79 -2.75 -5.52 -13.72
CA HIS A 79 -3.11 -6.32 -12.55
C HIS A 79 -3.15 -7.80 -12.92
N ILE A 80 -2.15 -8.55 -12.50
CA ILE A 80 -2.09 -9.99 -12.71
C ILE A 80 -2.74 -10.66 -11.52
N ALA A 81 -3.73 -11.51 -11.78
CA ALA A 81 -4.48 -12.20 -10.73
C ALA A 81 -4.14 -13.68 -10.70
N LEU A 82 -4.00 -14.22 -9.50
CA LEU A 82 -3.86 -15.65 -9.27
C LEU A 82 -4.83 -16.06 -8.17
N THR A 83 -5.66 -17.06 -8.45
CA THR A 83 -6.61 -17.57 -7.48
C THR A 83 -6.07 -18.85 -6.88
N LEU A 84 -5.96 -18.87 -5.54
CA LEU A 84 -5.44 -20.02 -4.79
C LEU A 84 -6.47 -20.53 -3.81
N PRO A 85 -6.61 -21.86 -3.65
CA PRO A 85 -7.44 -22.42 -2.59
C PRO A 85 -6.73 -22.30 -1.25
N ARG A 86 -7.45 -21.86 -0.22
CA ARG A 86 -6.91 -21.79 1.14
C ARG A 86 -8.06 -21.89 2.14
N ALA A 87 -7.95 -22.81 3.09
CA ALA A 87 -8.93 -23.00 4.14
C ALA A 87 -10.35 -23.21 3.61
N GLY A 88 -10.48 -23.97 2.52
CA GLY A 88 -11.76 -24.27 1.90
C GLY A 88 -12.37 -23.14 1.08
N LYS A 89 -11.66 -22.03 0.93
CA LYS A 89 -12.11 -20.88 0.15
C LYS A 89 -11.09 -20.54 -0.94
N ARG A 90 -11.55 -19.84 -1.97
CA ARG A 90 -10.67 -19.35 -3.01
C ARG A 90 -10.26 -17.91 -2.66
N HIS A 91 -8.95 -17.65 -2.75
CA HIS A 91 -8.39 -16.34 -2.53
C HIS A 91 -7.70 -15.86 -3.80
N THR A 92 -7.96 -14.63 -4.19
CA THR A 92 -7.30 -14.02 -5.32
C THR A 92 -6.17 -13.13 -4.82
N ILE A 93 -4.98 -13.37 -5.33
CA ILE A 93 -3.79 -12.59 -5.05
C ILE A 93 -3.41 -11.83 -6.31
N TYR A 94 -3.01 -10.57 -6.15
CA TYR A 94 -2.66 -9.72 -7.27
C TYR A 94 -1.18 -9.39 -7.29
N TRP A 95 -0.64 -9.24 -8.51
CA TRP A 95 0.68 -8.71 -8.77
C TRP A 95 0.58 -7.54 -9.72
N ILE A 96 1.41 -6.51 -9.50
CA ILE A 96 1.54 -5.37 -10.40
C ILE A 96 3.01 -5.21 -10.71
N PRO A 97 3.49 -5.68 -11.89
CA PRO A 97 4.91 -5.55 -12.22
C PRO A 97 5.29 -4.11 -12.57
N TRP A 98 6.51 -3.74 -12.23
CA TRP A 98 7.10 -2.46 -12.59
C TRP A 98 8.61 -2.61 -12.73
N GLY A 99 9.10 -2.53 -13.98
CA GLY A 99 10.52 -2.74 -14.26
C GLY A 99 10.97 -4.12 -13.80
N ASN A 100 12.03 -4.17 -13.00
CA ASN A 100 12.53 -5.41 -12.42
C ASN A 100 11.91 -5.73 -11.05
N SER A 101 10.95 -4.91 -10.64
CA SER A 101 10.25 -5.08 -9.36
C SER A 101 8.79 -5.43 -9.59
N PHE A 102 8.11 -5.78 -8.53
CA PHE A 102 6.67 -5.96 -8.60
C PHE A 102 6.05 -5.67 -7.24
N ILE A 103 4.80 -5.19 -7.30
CA ILE A 103 3.96 -4.98 -6.12
C ILE A 103 3.07 -6.20 -6.01
N TRP A 104 2.96 -6.77 -4.83
CA TRP A 104 2.17 -8.00 -4.67
C TRP A 104 1.46 -8.05 -3.32
N GLY A 105 0.65 -9.07 -3.14
CA GLY A 105 -0.01 -9.36 -1.87
C GLY A 105 -1.00 -8.28 -1.47
N ALA A 106 -1.01 -7.92 -0.18
CA ALA A 106 -1.96 -6.97 0.38
C ALA A 106 -1.86 -5.61 -0.29
N THR A 107 -0.65 -5.14 -0.59
CA THR A 107 -0.47 -3.84 -1.25
C THR A 107 -1.08 -3.82 -2.64
N ALA A 108 -0.86 -4.86 -3.44
CA ALA A 108 -1.48 -4.97 -4.75
C ALA A 108 -3.00 -5.03 -4.64
N GLY A 109 -3.51 -5.74 -3.63
CA GLY A 109 -4.95 -5.79 -3.34
C GLY A 109 -5.54 -4.43 -3.01
N MET A 110 -4.83 -3.63 -2.22
CA MET A 110 -5.25 -2.26 -1.90
C MET A 110 -5.30 -1.39 -3.15
N LEU A 111 -4.32 -1.51 -4.04
CA LEU A 111 -4.30 -0.75 -5.29
C LEU A 111 -5.42 -1.18 -6.22
N ARG A 112 -5.73 -2.47 -6.25
CA ARG A 112 -6.88 -2.98 -7.01
C ARG A 112 -8.18 -2.38 -6.49
N ASN A 113 -8.36 -2.31 -5.19
CA ASN A 113 -9.54 -1.70 -4.58
C ASN A 113 -9.58 -0.19 -4.84
N PHE A 114 -8.45 0.47 -4.83
CA PHE A 114 -8.36 1.89 -5.16
C PHE A 114 -8.80 2.13 -6.61
N TYR A 115 -8.33 1.29 -7.54
CA TYR A 115 -8.76 1.34 -8.93
C TYR A 115 -10.28 1.21 -9.04
N ARG A 116 -10.87 0.24 -8.35
CA ARG A 116 -12.33 0.04 -8.36
C ARG A 116 -13.07 1.23 -7.76
N PHE A 117 -12.54 1.82 -6.71
CA PHE A 117 -13.12 3.01 -6.09
C PHE A 117 -13.13 4.18 -7.07
N MET A 118 -12.06 4.36 -7.83
CA MET A 118 -11.96 5.44 -8.81
C MET A 118 -12.92 5.29 -9.98
N LEU A 119 -13.41 4.08 -10.25
CA LEU A 119 -14.40 3.82 -11.29
C LEU A 119 -15.84 4.10 -10.85
N ALA A 120 -16.06 4.13 -9.56
CA ALA A 120 -17.41 4.28 -8.99
C ALA A 120 -17.97 5.70 -9.15
#